data_2ebb05b4c535bff538c0d42294dc58df
#
_entry.id   2ebb05b4c535bff538c0d42294dc58df
#
_cell.length_a   1.000
_cell.length_b   1.000
_cell.length_c   1.000
_cell.angle_alpha   90.00
_cell.angle_beta   90.00
_cell.angle_gamma   90.00
#
_symmetry.space_group_name_H-M   'P 1'
#
loop_
_entity.id
_entity.type
_entity.pdbx_description
1 polymer ?
#
loop_
_entity_poly.entity_id
_entity_poly.type
_entity_poly.pdbx_seq_one_letter_code
_entity_poly.pdbx_strand_id
1 'polypeptide(L)'
;MLSGCKLLSCLAKSLRYFSPIPLFLLLSVNPGLSQKAQPANASLPNYDLHTETKIKGVIDEVNLFSVGTRKDFTELIIKSGDDKAHIYLCPKPFQEEMGMSFTKGDQIAVTGSKVKQEELDVILARELVKGTDTLLFRDDKGKPVWDPRTGK
;
A
#
# COMPACT_ATOMS: atom_id res chain seq x y z
N MET A 1 0.79 44.64 -64.88
CA MET A 1 0.35 46.01 -64.54
C MET A 1 0.70 46.21 -63.08
N LEU A 2 1.80 46.80 -62.90
CA LEU A 2 2.02 48.14 -62.30
C LEU A 2 1.82 48.09 -60.82
N SER A 3 2.92 48.14 -60.08
CA SER A 3 3.60 49.34 -59.56
C SER A 3 3.05 49.65 -58.20
N GLY A 4 3.82 49.80 -57.19
CA GLY A 4 5.06 50.41 -56.88
C GLY A 4 5.11 50.57 -55.35
N CYS A 5 6.23 50.28 -54.80
CA CYS A 5 7.27 51.23 -54.46
C CYS A 5 6.95 52.18 -53.33
N LYS A 6 7.76 52.07 -52.27
CA LYS A 6 8.54 53.07 -51.49
C LYS A 6 8.45 52.74 -50.03
N LEU A 7 9.50 52.26 -49.41
CA LEU A 7 10.69 52.96 -48.89
C LEU A 7 10.37 54.24 -48.14
N LEU A 8 10.67 54.19 -46.86
CA LEU A 8 11.48 55.13 -46.03
C LEU A 8 11.12 54.89 -44.58
N SER A 9 12.04 54.30 -43.82
CA SER A 9 13.06 54.99 -43.06
C SER A 9 12.57 55.98 -42.00
N CYS A 10 12.77 55.63 -40.77
CA CYS A 10 13.22 56.48 -39.67
C CYS A 10 13.29 55.64 -38.40
N LEU A 11 14.46 55.25 -38.01
CA LEU A 11 15.31 55.77 -36.96
C LEU A 11 14.67 56.02 -35.61
N ALA A 12 15.19 55.21 -34.67
CA ALA A 12 15.62 55.53 -33.34
C ALA A 12 14.58 55.85 -32.29
N LYS A 13 14.51 55.01 -31.26
CA LYS A 13 15.11 55.39 -29.98
C LYS A 13 15.09 54.22 -29.02
N SER A 14 16.28 53.82 -28.65
CA SER A 14 16.59 53.03 -27.49
C SER A 14 15.81 53.52 -26.26
N LEU A 15 15.06 52.61 -25.64
CA LEU A 15 14.80 52.77 -24.22
C LEU A 15 14.94 51.41 -23.57
N ARG A 16 16.07 51.24 -22.93
CA ARG A 16 16.43 50.13 -22.07
C ARG A 16 15.45 50.10 -20.89
N TYR A 17 14.45 49.25 -20.97
CA TYR A 17 13.73 48.83 -19.78
C TYR A 17 14.49 47.66 -19.17
N PHE A 18 15.30 47.97 -18.21
CA PHE A 18 15.84 47.05 -17.24
C PHE A 18 14.66 46.62 -16.38
N SER A 19 14.02 45.53 -16.75
CA SER A 19 13.03 44.87 -15.92
C SER A 19 13.79 43.94 -14.96
N PRO A 20 13.74 44.17 -13.63
CA PRO A 20 14.28 43.20 -12.69
C PRO A 20 13.34 41.99 -12.70
N ILE A 21 13.85 40.89 -13.19
CA ILE A 21 13.21 39.58 -13.06
C ILE A 21 13.16 39.27 -11.55
N PRO A 22 11.99 39.19 -10.92
CA PRO A 22 11.93 38.67 -9.58
C PRO A 22 12.32 37.19 -9.67
N LEU A 23 13.42 36.84 -9.06
CA LEU A 23 13.85 35.47 -8.76
C LEU A 23 12.78 34.85 -7.87
N PHE A 24 11.77 34.26 -8.51
CA PHE A 24 10.75 33.45 -7.82
C PHE A 24 11.45 32.17 -7.37
N LEU A 25 11.90 32.20 -6.12
CA LEU A 25 12.41 31.03 -5.41
C LEU A 25 11.23 30.04 -5.29
N LEU A 26 11.12 29.13 -6.26
CA LEU A 26 10.23 27.98 -6.17
C LEU A 26 10.70 27.11 -5.01
N LEU A 27 10.18 27.37 -3.82
CA LEU A 27 10.20 26.41 -2.74
C LEU A 27 9.38 25.22 -3.21
N SER A 28 10.07 24.21 -3.72
CA SER A 28 9.52 22.88 -3.94
C SER A 28 9.15 22.31 -2.57
N VAL A 29 7.92 22.53 -2.15
CA VAL A 29 7.31 21.80 -1.03
C VAL A 29 7.10 20.38 -1.54
N ASN A 30 8.08 19.50 -1.28
CA ASN A 30 7.84 18.07 -1.39
C ASN A 30 6.80 17.71 -0.33
N PRO A 31 5.60 17.26 -0.70
CA PRO A 31 4.74 16.59 0.26
C PRO A 31 5.46 15.30 0.65
N GLY A 32 6.15 15.35 1.77
CA GLY A 32 6.72 14.15 2.38
C GLY A 32 5.60 13.13 2.52
N LEU A 33 5.67 12.06 1.74
CA LEU A 33 4.94 10.83 2.00
C LEU A 33 5.33 10.42 3.41
N SER A 34 4.48 10.74 4.37
CA SER A 34 4.59 10.25 5.72
C SER A 34 4.36 8.74 5.65
N GLN A 35 5.42 8.01 5.37
CA GLN A 35 5.46 6.58 5.66
C GLN A 35 5.33 6.49 7.18
N LYS A 36 4.14 6.13 7.63
CA LYS A 36 3.90 5.77 9.01
C LYS A 36 4.83 4.60 9.31
N ALA A 37 5.96 4.89 9.94
CA ALA A 37 6.94 3.89 10.32
C ALA A 37 6.23 2.93 11.28
N GLN A 38 6.02 1.71 10.81
CA GLN A 38 5.50 0.63 11.63
C GLN A 38 6.59 0.28 12.65
N PRO A 39 6.28 0.17 13.94
CA PRO A 39 7.29 -0.08 14.96
C PRO A 39 8.03 -1.39 14.66
N ALA A 40 9.36 -1.34 14.66
CA ALA A 40 10.25 -2.43 14.26
C ALA A 40 10.20 -3.68 15.16
N ASN A 41 9.35 -3.69 16.20
CA ASN A 41 9.23 -4.77 17.19
C ASN A 41 7.77 -5.16 17.48
N ALA A 42 6.86 -4.97 16.55
CA ALA A 42 5.48 -5.41 16.74
C ALA A 42 5.44 -6.95 16.86
N SER A 43 4.91 -7.46 17.97
CA SER A 43 4.50 -8.85 18.05
C SER A 43 3.15 -8.99 17.36
N LEU A 44 2.91 -10.12 16.67
CA LEU A 44 1.56 -10.40 16.16
C LEU A 44 0.60 -10.49 17.34
N PRO A 45 -0.58 -9.88 17.23
CA PRO A 45 -1.64 -10.08 18.21
C PRO A 45 -2.04 -11.56 18.29
N ASN A 46 -2.63 -11.96 19.41
CA ASN A 46 -3.16 -13.30 19.54
C ASN A 46 -4.43 -13.46 18.68
N TYR A 47 -4.55 -14.61 18.04
CA TYR A 47 -5.76 -14.99 17.32
C TYR A 47 -6.89 -15.27 18.32
N ASP A 48 -8.06 -14.67 18.10
CA ASP A 48 -9.25 -14.88 18.93
C ASP A 48 -10.37 -15.46 18.05
N LEU A 49 -10.77 -16.69 18.37
CA LEU A 49 -11.85 -17.39 17.67
C LEU A 49 -13.21 -16.70 17.82
N HIS A 50 -13.42 -15.94 18.89
CA HIS A 50 -14.69 -15.24 19.14
C HIS A 50 -14.84 -13.99 18.26
N THR A 51 -13.76 -13.47 17.69
CA THR A 51 -13.76 -12.30 16.82
C THR A 51 -13.59 -12.67 15.34
N GLU A 52 -13.77 -13.94 15.00
CA GLU A 52 -13.71 -14.36 13.59
C GLU A 52 -14.77 -13.62 12.77
N THR A 53 -14.33 -13.11 11.64
CA THR A 53 -15.16 -12.41 10.68
C THR A 53 -14.79 -12.84 9.26
N LYS A 54 -15.75 -12.70 8.36
CA LYS A 54 -15.53 -12.93 6.93
C LYS A 54 -15.71 -11.63 6.17
N ILE A 55 -14.69 -11.22 5.46
CA ILE A 55 -14.68 -10.00 4.66
C ILE A 55 -14.34 -10.33 3.21
N LYS A 56 -15.00 -9.63 2.28
CA LYS A 56 -14.68 -9.70 0.85
C LYS A 56 -14.26 -8.32 0.39
N GLY A 57 -13.28 -8.28 -0.49
CA GLY A 57 -12.82 -7.00 -1.03
C GLY A 57 -11.83 -7.16 -2.16
N VAL A 58 -11.33 -6.03 -2.59
CA VAL A 58 -10.31 -5.90 -3.64
C VAL A 58 -9.02 -5.43 -3.01
N ILE A 59 -7.91 -6.06 -3.36
CA ILE A 59 -6.59 -5.65 -2.87
C ILE A 59 -6.25 -4.25 -3.41
N ASP A 60 -6.03 -3.32 -2.51
CA ASP A 60 -5.57 -1.95 -2.82
C ASP A 60 -4.04 -1.86 -2.74
N GLU A 61 -3.45 -2.50 -1.72
CA GLU A 61 -2.00 -2.49 -1.49
C GLU A 61 -1.52 -3.83 -0.94
N VAL A 62 -0.28 -4.19 -1.27
CA VAL A 62 0.44 -5.33 -0.72
C VAL A 62 1.71 -4.82 -0.07
N ASN A 63 1.83 -4.98 1.23
CA ASN A 63 2.93 -4.48 2.03
C ASN A 63 3.71 -5.62 2.69
N LEU A 64 4.96 -5.32 3.06
CA LEU A 64 5.78 -6.18 3.90
C LEU A 64 6.12 -5.43 5.18
N PHE A 65 6.01 -6.10 6.31
CA PHE A 65 6.36 -5.51 7.60
C PHE A 65 7.13 -6.50 8.48
N SER A 66 7.72 -5.99 9.54
CA SER A 66 8.53 -6.80 10.45
C SER A 66 7.73 -7.23 11.67
N VAL A 67 7.85 -8.50 12.04
CA VAL A 67 7.27 -9.07 13.25
C VAL A 67 8.39 -9.70 14.07
N GLY A 68 8.76 -9.08 15.18
CA GLY A 68 9.90 -9.50 15.97
C GLY A 68 11.19 -9.50 15.14
N THR A 69 11.83 -10.67 15.01
CA THR A 69 13.05 -10.84 14.20
C THR A 69 12.77 -11.15 12.72
N ARG A 70 11.50 -11.41 12.34
CA ARG A 70 11.09 -11.69 10.96
C ARG A 70 10.76 -10.39 10.24
N LYS A 71 11.40 -10.15 9.09
CA LYS A 71 11.29 -8.88 8.34
C LYS A 71 10.30 -8.92 7.18
N ASP A 72 9.78 -10.09 6.83
CA ASP A 72 9.04 -10.29 5.59
C ASP A 72 7.66 -10.87 5.86
N PHE A 73 6.87 -10.20 6.69
CA PHE A 73 5.49 -10.58 6.93
C PHE A 73 4.57 -9.84 5.95
N THR A 74 3.66 -10.57 5.29
CA THR A 74 2.79 -9.99 4.28
C THR A 74 1.53 -9.39 4.90
N GLU A 75 1.27 -8.13 4.56
CA GLU A 75 0.03 -7.42 4.85
C GLU A 75 -0.68 -7.10 3.53
N LEU A 76 -1.98 -7.32 3.49
CA LEU A 76 -2.85 -6.82 2.43
C LEU A 76 -3.74 -5.72 2.97
N ILE A 77 -3.83 -4.61 2.26
CA ILE A 77 -4.86 -3.61 2.48
C ILE A 77 -5.94 -3.84 1.43
N ILE A 78 -7.15 -4.19 1.87
CA ILE A 78 -8.27 -4.42 0.99
C ILE A 78 -9.33 -3.35 1.13
N LYS A 79 -10.02 -3.05 0.02
CA LYS A 79 -11.23 -2.24 -0.01
C LYS A 79 -12.45 -3.13 0.00
N SER A 80 -13.35 -2.89 0.95
CA SER A 80 -14.66 -3.55 1.07
C SER A 80 -15.74 -2.47 1.11
N GLY A 81 -16.28 -2.12 -0.05
CA GLY A 81 -17.08 -0.90 -0.19
C GLY A 81 -16.23 0.36 0.03
N ASP A 82 -16.67 1.23 0.95
CA ASP A 82 -15.95 2.46 1.30
C ASP A 82 -14.88 2.26 2.40
N ASP A 83 -14.89 1.09 3.04
CA ASP A 83 -13.98 0.78 4.14
C ASP A 83 -12.69 0.13 3.65
N LYS A 84 -11.59 0.43 4.35
CA LYS A 84 -10.31 -0.26 4.20
C LYS A 84 -10.10 -1.20 5.38
N ALA A 85 -9.63 -2.41 5.09
CA ALA A 85 -9.27 -3.39 6.10
C ALA A 85 -7.82 -3.84 5.92
N HIS A 86 -7.11 -3.95 7.03
CA HIS A 86 -5.74 -4.43 7.11
C HIS A 86 -5.75 -5.94 7.43
N ILE A 87 -5.17 -6.73 6.55
CA ILE A 87 -5.15 -8.18 6.64
C ILE A 87 -3.72 -8.66 6.82
N TYR A 88 -3.42 -9.29 7.93
CA TYR A 88 -2.13 -9.92 8.18
C TYR A 88 -2.18 -11.39 7.78
N LEU A 89 -1.33 -11.79 6.84
CA LEU A 89 -1.31 -13.14 6.29
C LEU A 89 -0.28 -14.05 6.98
N CYS A 90 0.91 -14.09 6.42
CA CYS A 90 1.97 -15.02 6.77
C CYS A 90 3.34 -14.45 6.37
N PRO A 91 4.45 -15.06 6.79
CA PRO A 91 5.77 -14.74 6.25
C PRO A 91 5.82 -14.97 4.75
N LYS A 92 6.43 -14.04 4.02
CA LYS A 92 6.56 -14.09 2.56
C LYS A 92 7.18 -15.40 2.03
N PRO A 93 8.24 -15.97 2.66
CA PRO A 93 8.77 -17.25 2.20
C PRO A 93 7.74 -18.38 2.21
N PHE A 94 6.85 -18.44 3.21
CA PHE A 94 5.77 -19.41 3.26
C PHE A 94 4.74 -19.18 2.14
N GLN A 95 4.41 -17.93 1.85
CA GLN A 95 3.53 -17.57 0.74
C GLN A 95 4.11 -18.02 -0.61
N GLU A 96 5.42 -17.83 -0.81
CA GLU A 96 6.14 -18.24 -2.03
C GLU A 96 6.18 -19.76 -2.18
N GLU A 97 6.39 -20.49 -1.09
CA GLU A 97 6.35 -21.96 -1.07
C GLU A 97 4.97 -22.50 -1.47
N MET A 98 3.90 -21.82 -1.07
CA MET A 98 2.54 -22.15 -1.49
C MET A 98 2.22 -21.75 -2.94
N GLY A 99 3.14 -21.11 -3.65
CA GLY A 99 2.97 -20.68 -5.04
C GLY A 99 1.98 -19.54 -5.24
N MET A 100 1.65 -18.80 -4.19
CA MET A 100 0.66 -17.72 -4.28
C MET A 100 1.27 -16.33 -4.40
N SER A 101 0.72 -15.54 -5.31
CA SER A 101 1.01 -14.12 -5.48
C SER A 101 -0.23 -13.28 -5.30
N PHE A 102 -0.07 -12.13 -4.67
CA PHE A 102 -1.11 -11.13 -4.49
C PHE A 102 -0.73 -9.86 -5.21
N THR A 103 -1.69 -9.31 -5.94
CA THR A 103 -1.50 -8.05 -6.69
C THR A 103 -2.67 -7.12 -6.45
N LYS A 104 -2.41 -5.82 -6.60
CA LYS A 104 -3.48 -4.81 -6.58
C LYS A 104 -4.54 -5.14 -7.62
N GLY A 105 -5.81 -5.07 -7.21
CA GLY A 105 -6.95 -5.39 -8.07
C GLY A 105 -7.48 -6.82 -7.92
N ASP A 106 -6.75 -7.71 -7.24
CA ASP A 106 -7.25 -9.07 -6.97
C ASP A 106 -8.48 -9.03 -6.06
N GLN A 107 -9.51 -9.78 -6.43
CA GLN A 107 -10.67 -10.00 -5.58
C GLN A 107 -10.42 -11.17 -4.65
N ILE A 108 -10.60 -10.95 -3.36
CA ILE A 108 -10.37 -11.95 -2.34
C ILE A 108 -11.51 -11.99 -1.31
N ALA A 109 -11.68 -13.14 -0.70
CA ALA A 109 -12.48 -13.30 0.51
C ALA A 109 -11.59 -13.84 1.63
N VAL A 110 -11.60 -13.19 2.77
CA VAL A 110 -10.75 -13.54 3.92
C VAL A 110 -11.63 -13.89 5.11
N THR A 111 -11.34 -15.01 5.75
CA THR A 111 -11.86 -15.37 7.07
C THR A 111 -10.73 -15.25 8.07
N GLY A 112 -10.95 -14.53 9.16
CA GLY A 112 -9.91 -14.31 10.16
C GLY A 112 -10.42 -13.60 11.39
N SER A 113 -9.57 -13.52 12.41
CA SER A 113 -9.86 -12.87 13.68
C SER A 113 -9.60 -11.36 13.57
N LYS A 114 -10.62 -10.56 13.87
CA LYS A 114 -10.49 -9.11 13.96
C LYS A 114 -9.97 -8.74 15.34
N VAL A 115 -8.78 -8.16 15.39
CA VAL A 115 -8.09 -7.77 16.62
C VAL A 115 -7.57 -6.35 16.52
N LYS A 116 -7.36 -5.71 17.67
CA LYS A 116 -6.69 -4.41 17.72
C LYS A 116 -5.19 -4.59 17.82
N GLN A 117 -4.46 -3.84 16.99
CA GLN A 117 -3.02 -3.65 17.14
C GLN A 117 -2.75 -2.15 17.23
N GLU A 118 -2.39 -1.70 18.43
CA GLU A 118 -2.29 -0.26 18.76
C GLU A 118 -3.63 0.45 18.47
N GLU A 119 -3.65 1.41 17.56
CA GLU A 119 -4.84 2.17 17.16
C GLU A 119 -5.54 1.58 15.93
N LEU A 120 -5.02 0.48 15.36
CA LEU A 120 -5.49 -0.08 14.10
C LEU A 120 -6.27 -1.39 14.32
N ASP A 121 -7.43 -1.50 13.68
CA ASP A 121 -8.14 -2.76 13.57
C ASP A 121 -7.51 -3.59 12.45
N VAL A 122 -6.99 -4.77 12.78
CA VAL A 122 -6.39 -5.69 11.83
C VAL A 122 -7.10 -7.02 11.84
N ILE A 123 -7.08 -7.73 10.71
CA ILE A 123 -7.63 -9.08 10.60
C ILE A 123 -6.46 -10.06 10.44
N LEU A 124 -6.32 -10.97 11.38
CA LEU A 124 -5.38 -12.07 11.27
C LEU A 124 -6.01 -13.16 10.40
N ALA A 125 -5.53 -13.32 9.18
CA ALA A 125 -6.10 -14.28 8.25
C ALA A 125 -5.94 -15.73 8.75
N ARG A 126 -7.02 -16.50 8.73
CA ARG A 126 -7.02 -17.96 8.88
C ARG A 126 -7.14 -18.63 7.51
N GLU A 127 -8.07 -18.15 6.72
CA GLU A 127 -8.36 -18.65 5.38
C GLU A 127 -8.49 -17.49 4.41
N LEU A 128 -7.97 -17.65 3.20
CA LEU A 128 -8.16 -16.71 2.11
C LEU A 128 -8.54 -17.45 0.83
N VAL A 129 -9.59 -16.96 0.17
CA VAL A 129 -10.05 -17.46 -1.12
C VAL A 129 -9.74 -16.41 -2.18
N LYS A 130 -9.03 -16.83 -3.24
CA LYS A 130 -8.76 -16.03 -4.44
C LYS A 130 -9.17 -16.84 -5.67
N GLY A 131 -10.25 -16.42 -6.33
CA GLY A 131 -10.82 -17.19 -7.43
C GLY A 131 -11.30 -18.57 -6.98
N THR A 132 -10.68 -19.63 -7.50
CA THR A 132 -10.94 -21.03 -7.13
C THR A 132 -10.03 -21.56 -6.03
N ASP A 133 -8.96 -20.81 -5.70
CA ASP A 133 -7.93 -21.26 -4.79
C ASP A 133 -8.26 -20.85 -3.34
N THR A 134 -8.09 -21.80 -2.44
CA THR A 134 -8.28 -21.58 -1.00
C THR A 134 -6.96 -21.85 -0.28
N LEU A 135 -6.53 -20.85 0.48
CA LEU A 135 -5.33 -20.89 1.29
C LEU A 135 -5.65 -20.94 2.76
N LEU A 136 -5.02 -21.83 3.47
CA LEU A 136 -5.06 -21.91 4.92
C LEU A 136 -3.75 -21.38 5.53
N PHE A 137 -3.88 -20.36 6.37
CA PHE A 137 -2.77 -19.78 7.12
C PHE A 137 -2.78 -20.21 8.59
N ARG A 138 -3.93 -20.62 9.09
CA ARG A 138 -4.08 -21.06 10.49
C ARG A 138 -5.01 -22.26 10.56
N ASP A 139 -4.78 -23.09 11.56
CA ASP A 139 -5.67 -24.22 11.88
C ASP A 139 -7.00 -23.73 12.52
N ASP A 140 -7.86 -24.68 12.85
CA ASP A 140 -9.15 -24.47 13.52
C ASP A 140 -9.05 -23.88 14.93
N LYS A 141 -7.85 -23.90 15.52
CA LYS A 141 -7.53 -23.30 16.82
C LYS A 141 -6.83 -21.95 16.69
N GLY A 142 -6.70 -21.43 15.48
CA GLY A 142 -6.04 -20.15 15.18
C GLY A 142 -4.51 -20.22 15.22
N LYS A 143 -3.90 -21.40 15.29
CA LYS A 143 -2.45 -21.56 15.29
C LYS A 143 -1.90 -21.45 13.88
N PRO A 144 -0.79 -20.70 13.67
CA PRO A 144 -0.19 -20.54 12.35
C PRO A 144 0.37 -21.85 11.83
N VAL A 145 0.06 -22.22 10.58
CA VAL A 145 0.56 -23.44 9.94
C VAL A 145 2.00 -23.31 9.45
N TRP A 146 2.53 -22.09 9.33
CA TRP A 146 3.92 -21.83 8.96
C TRP A 146 4.91 -21.88 10.14
N ASP A 147 4.42 -22.04 11.38
CA ASP A 147 5.30 -22.17 12.54
C ASP A 147 5.68 -23.65 12.71
N PRO A 148 6.98 -24.01 12.55
CA PRO A 148 7.40 -25.41 12.66
C PRO A 148 7.13 -26.03 14.03
N ARG A 149 6.82 -25.19 15.05
CA ARG A 149 6.44 -25.66 16.39
C ARG A 149 4.98 -26.11 16.48
N THR A 150 4.16 -25.80 15.48
CA THR A 150 2.74 -26.16 15.43
C THR A 150 2.47 -27.41 14.58
N GLY A 151 3.47 -27.89 13.84
CA GLY A 151 3.40 -29.08 13.00
C GLY A 151 3.89 -30.34 13.74
N LYS A 152 3.06 -30.90 14.63
CA LYS A 152 3.07 -32.31 15.05
C LYS A 152 1.66 -32.73 15.39
#